data_cd565e23239ffb09f46321d24be7cc4f
#
_entry.id   cd565e23239ffb09f46321d24be7cc4f
#
_cell.length_a   1.000
_cell.length_b   1.000
_cell.length_c   1.000
_cell.angle_alpha   90.00
_cell.angle_beta   90.00
_cell.angle_gamma   90.00
#
_symmetry.space_group_name_H-M   'P 1'
#
loop_
_entity.id
_entity.type
_entity.pdbx_description
1 polymer ?
#
loop_
_entity_poly.entity_id
_entity_poly.type
_entity_poly.pdbx_seq_one_letter_code
_entity_poly.pdbx_strand_id
1 'polypeptide(L)'
;MLINAQLPISSDRLNRQDQTLRLADMNWDDYEQLLSDDYPGYLASFFNGVITLMSPSINHEKISQIFPILIAAYCRQFKLTYFPRGSTTLKKKPLVGKEPDVSYAFGTDKDIPDLAIEVIFSSGGIEDLEKYRILGVPEVWFWQNKELTFYRLGDAGYQEIAVSVCLPKLVAKNLVGFVNRGMTESPLTIEADFNSDIK
;
A
#
# COMPACT_ATOMS: atom_id res chain seq x y z
N MET A 1 13.76 16.80 19.05
CA MET A 1 15.16 16.32 19.03
C MET A 1 15.19 14.80 19.15
N LEU A 2 14.62 14.11 18.13
CA LEU A 2 14.57 12.63 18.04
C LEU A 2 15.70 12.07 17.14
N ILE A 3 16.60 12.91 16.67
CA ILE A 3 17.30 12.82 15.40
C ILE A 3 18.63 12.06 15.46
N ASN A 4 19.08 11.59 16.62
CA ASN A 4 20.33 10.79 16.75
C ASN A 4 20.16 9.51 17.57
N ALA A 5 18.94 9.10 17.91
CA ALA A 5 18.71 7.83 18.53
C ALA A 5 18.60 6.75 17.45
N GLN A 6 19.41 5.73 17.53
CA GLN A 6 19.23 4.53 16.73
C GLN A 6 17.82 3.99 16.97
N LEU A 7 16.99 3.93 15.91
CA LEU A 7 15.65 3.42 16.03
C LEU A 7 15.68 1.96 16.57
N PRO A 8 14.78 1.59 17.48
CA PRO A 8 14.78 0.27 18.10
C PRO A 8 14.27 -0.84 17.14
N ILE A 9 14.08 -0.51 15.88
CA ILE A 9 13.71 -1.44 14.82
C ILE A 9 14.79 -1.43 13.74
N SER A 10 15.05 -2.61 13.16
CA SER A 10 16.04 -2.78 12.10
C SER A 10 15.45 -2.46 10.73
N SER A 11 16.18 -1.75 9.88
CA SER A 11 15.88 -1.61 8.45
C SER A 11 16.35 -2.81 7.62
N ASP A 12 16.79 -3.91 8.26
CA ASP A 12 17.22 -5.12 7.56
C ASP A 12 16.03 -5.83 6.91
N ARG A 13 15.87 -5.65 5.61
CA ARG A 13 14.82 -6.26 4.80
C ARG A 13 14.92 -7.77 4.65
N LEU A 14 16.00 -8.39 5.10
CA LEU A 14 16.12 -9.86 5.16
C LEU A 14 15.32 -10.46 6.30
N ASN A 15 14.83 -9.65 7.24
CA ASN A 15 13.88 -10.08 8.25
C ASN A 15 12.63 -10.69 7.57
N ARG A 16 12.11 -11.78 8.17
CA ARG A 16 10.93 -12.47 7.65
C ARG A 16 9.60 -11.85 8.14
N GLN A 17 9.67 -10.94 9.09
CA GLN A 17 8.53 -10.25 9.69
C GLN A 17 8.75 -8.74 9.63
N ASP A 18 7.68 -8.03 9.34
CA ASP A 18 7.68 -6.57 9.42
C ASP A 18 7.96 -6.12 10.84
N GLN A 19 8.68 -5.01 10.97
CA GLN A 19 8.92 -4.38 12.25
C GLN A 19 8.19 -3.03 12.27
N THR A 20 7.47 -2.77 13.36
CA THR A 20 6.69 -1.53 13.51
C THR A 20 7.07 -0.84 14.81
N LEU A 21 7.31 0.48 14.71
CA LEU A 21 7.50 1.38 15.84
C LEU A 21 6.40 2.43 15.84
N ARG A 22 5.74 2.61 16.99
CA ARG A 22 4.73 3.66 17.19
C ARG A 22 5.25 4.68 18.19
N LEU A 23 5.26 5.95 17.80
CA LEU A 23 5.65 7.09 18.62
C LEU A 23 4.39 7.89 18.91
N ALA A 24 3.97 7.91 20.18
CA ALA A 24 2.80 8.65 20.66
C ALA A 24 3.17 10.10 21.04
N ASP A 25 2.15 10.93 21.23
CA ASP A 25 2.27 12.34 21.62
C ASP A 25 3.09 13.19 20.63
N MET A 26 3.04 12.82 19.35
CA MET A 26 3.69 13.51 18.23
C MET A 26 2.74 14.52 17.59
N ASN A 27 3.32 15.57 17.02
CA ASN A 27 2.58 16.55 16.23
C ASN A 27 2.97 16.46 14.74
N TRP A 28 2.34 17.29 13.91
CA TRP A 28 2.60 17.30 12.48
C TRP A 28 4.04 17.74 12.12
N ASP A 29 4.59 18.68 12.86
CA ASP A 29 5.94 19.18 12.58
C ASP A 29 6.99 18.12 12.92
N ASP A 30 6.77 17.30 13.96
CA ASP A 30 7.59 16.12 14.26
C ASP A 30 7.58 15.12 13.10
N TYR A 31 6.41 14.90 12.49
CA TYR A 31 6.27 14.01 11.32
C TYR A 31 6.98 14.58 10.09
N GLU A 32 6.82 15.87 9.79
CA GLU A 32 7.51 16.50 8.66
C GLU A 32 9.02 16.51 8.86
N GLN A 33 9.49 16.74 10.07
CA GLN A 33 10.90 16.66 10.37
C GLN A 33 11.45 15.25 10.17
N LEU A 34 10.72 14.22 10.66
CA LEU A 34 11.12 12.84 10.46
C LEU A 34 11.24 12.49 8.98
N LEU A 35 10.30 12.91 8.15
CA LEU A 35 10.37 12.69 6.69
C LEU A 35 11.57 13.42 6.05
N SER A 36 11.97 14.59 6.56
CA SER A 36 13.09 15.36 6.02
C SER A 36 14.45 14.77 6.36
N ASP A 37 14.52 13.99 7.44
CA ASP A 37 15.76 13.40 7.93
C ASP A 37 16.20 12.15 7.15
N ASP A 38 15.41 11.76 6.14
CA ASP A 38 15.67 10.63 5.24
C ASP A 38 16.01 9.33 5.98
N TYR A 39 14.96 8.61 6.41
CA TYR A 39 15.07 7.28 7.02
C TYR A 39 14.89 6.18 5.96
N PRO A 40 15.93 5.82 5.20
CA PRO A 40 15.80 4.82 4.15
C PRO A 40 15.42 3.47 4.73
N GLY A 41 14.46 2.79 4.08
CA GLY A 41 14.02 1.47 4.48
C GLY A 41 12.85 1.43 5.46
N TYR A 42 12.27 2.59 5.79
CA TYR A 42 11.04 2.68 6.58
C TYR A 42 9.93 3.34 5.79
N LEU A 43 8.70 2.88 5.98
CA LEU A 43 7.49 3.58 5.59
C LEU A 43 6.92 4.31 6.80
N ALA A 44 6.51 5.56 6.60
CA ALA A 44 6.06 6.42 7.69
C ALA A 44 4.58 6.78 7.54
N SER A 45 3.86 6.85 8.65
CA SER A 45 2.52 7.42 8.68
C SER A 45 2.32 8.26 9.94
N PHE A 46 1.43 9.25 9.85
CA PHE A 46 0.97 10.09 10.95
C PHE A 46 -0.54 10.09 11.02
N PHE A 47 -1.07 9.85 12.20
CA PHE A 47 -2.50 9.96 12.46
C PHE A 47 -2.78 10.12 13.95
N ASN A 48 -3.66 11.06 14.33
CA ASN A 48 -4.12 11.28 15.72
C ASN A 48 -2.97 11.37 16.74
N GLY A 49 -1.91 12.14 16.44
CA GLY A 49 -0.79 12.32 17.36
C GLY A 49 0.16 11.11 17.45
N VAL A 50 0.04 10.17 16.53
CA VAL A 50 0.92 8.98 16.49
C VAL A 50 1.67 8.94 15.15
N ILE A 51 3.01 8.88 15.23
CA ILE A 51 3.84 8.50 14.08
C ILE A 51 4.05 6.99 14.14
N THR A 52 3.79 6.32 13.03
CA THR A 52 4.11 4.91 12.86
C THR A 52 5.19 4.75 11.81
N LEU A 53 6.29 4.08 12.17
CA LEU A 53 7.34 3.66 11.25
C LEU A 53 7.25 2.16 11.05
N MET A 54 7.30 1.71 9.81
CA MET A 54 7.30 0.29 9.46
C MET A 54 8.49 -0.03 8.57
N SER A 55 9.25 -1.06 8.96
CA SER A 55 10.31 -1.66 8.14
C SER A 55 9.75 -2.92 7.50
N PRO A 56 9.52 -2.93 6.18
CA PRO A 56 8.95 -4.10 5.49
C PRO A 56 9.94 -5.27 5.47
N SER A 57 9.42 -6.47 5.68
CA SER A 57 10.18 -7.71 5.57
C SER A 57 10.37 -8.13 4.11
N ILE A 58 11.25 -9.11 3.88
CA ILE A 58 11.43 -9.72 2.54
C ILE A 58 10.11 -10.34 2.02
N ASN A 59 9.29 -10.87 2.90
CA ASN A 59 8.00 -11.45 2.51
C ASN A 59 7.00 -10.35 2.09
N HIS A 60 6.99 -9.24 2.81
CA HIS A 60 6.20 -8.06 2.46
C HIS A 60 6.59 -7.55 1.06
N GLU A 61 7.90 -7.34 0.83
CA GLU A 61 8.42 -6.89 -0.46
C GLU A 61 8.06 -7.85 -1.61
N LYS A 62 8.14 -9.16 -1.39
CA LYS A 62 7.75 -10.15 -2.42
C LYS A 62 6.29 -9.99 -2.84
N ILE A 63 5.38 -9.83 -1.89
CA ILE A 63 3.95 -9.67 -2.19
C ILE A 63 3.69 -8.29 -2.81
N SER A 64 4.25 -7.21 -2.26
CA SER A 64 4.03 -5.87 -2.78
C SER A 64 4.49 -5.73 -4.24
N GLN A 65 5.59 -6.40 -4.62
CA GLN A 65 6.12 -6.35 -6.00
C GLN A 65 5.29 -7.16 -7.02
N ILE A 66 4.43 -8.08 -6.61
CA ILE A 66 3.54 -8.78 -7.55
C ILE A 66 2.43 -7.87 -8.07
N PHE A 67 1.87 -6.99 -7.24
CA PHE A 67 0.81 -6.06 -7.66
C PHE A 67 1.20 -5.19 -8.88
N PRO A 68 2.37 -4.53 -8.91
CA PRO A 68 2.81 -3.78 -10.08
C PRO A 68 2.85 -4.60 -11.36
N ILE A 69 3.28 -5.84 -11.30
CA ILE A 69 3.37 -6.74 -12.46
C ILE A 69 1.98 -7.03 -13.01
N LEU A 70 1.05 -7.45 -12.15
CA LEU A 70 -0.32 -7.80 -12.54
C LEU A 70 -1.12 -6.57 -13.02
N ILE A 71 -0.97 -5.42 -12.35
CA ILE A 71 -1.63 -4.18 -12.75
C ILE A 71 -1.08 -3.68 -14.09
N ALA A 72 0.23 -3.72 -14.30
CA ALA A 72 0.83 -3.36 -15.58
C ALA A 72 0.38 -4.29 -16.72
N ALA A 73 0.28 -5.61 -16.45
CA ALA A 73 -0.25 -6.58 -17.40
C ALA A 73 -1.72 -6.28 -17.76
N TYR A 74 -2.56 -6.01 -16.75
CA TYR A 74 -3.94 -5.58 -16.95
C TYR A 74 -4.04 -4.31 -17.80
N CYS A 75 -3.29 -3.27 -17.43
CA CYS A 75 -3.31 -1.99 -18.15
C CYS A 75 -2.86 -2.14 -19.60
N ARG A 76 -1.87 -2.98 -19.89
CA ARG A 76 -1.45 -3.31 -21.25
C ARG A 76 -2.57 -4.01 -22.05
N GLN A 77 -3.21 -5.02 -21.44
CA GLN A 77 -4.27 -5.80 -22.07
C GLN A 77 -5.47 -4.94 -22.45
N PHE A 78 -5.89 -4.04 -21.56
CA PHE A 78 -7.08 -3.20 -21.75
C PHE A 78 -6.77 -1.78 -22.21
N LYS A 79 -5.51 -1.49 -22.57
CA LYS A 79 -5.03 -0.17 -23.04
C LYS A 79 -5.40 0.98 -22.09
N LEU A 80 -5.34 0.70 -20.79
CA LEU A 80 -5.61 1.68 -19.76
C LEU A 80 -4.36 2.49 -19.44
N THR A 81 -4.46 3.81 -19.56
CA THR A 81 -3.38 4.72 -19.14
C THR A 81 -3.29 4.74 -17.61
N TYR A 82 -2.10 4.56 -17.06
CA TYR A 82 -1.87 4.57 -15.63
C TYR A 82 -0.53 5.23 -15.28
N PHE A 83 -0.46 5.77 -14.08
CA PHE A 83 0.73 6.40 -13.50
C PHE A 83 1.03 5.74 -12.17
N PRO A 84 2.11 4.94 -12.08
CA PRO A 84 2.53 4.38 -10.80
C PRO A 84 3.05 5.51 -9.90
N ARG A 85 2.56 5.54 -8.66
CA ARG A 85 2.96 6.51 -7.64
C ARG A 85 3.82 5.88 -6.55
N GLY A 86 3.93 4.54 -6.55
CA GLY A 86 4.71 3.79 -5.57
C GLY A 86 4.29 4.09 -4.14
N SER A 87 5.26 4.28 -3.27
CA SER A 87 5.10 4.66 -1.87
C SER A 87 5.19 6.19 -1.62
N THR A 88 4.81 7.00 -2.61
CA THR A 88 4.82 8.47 -2.44
C THR A 88 3.96 8.89 -1.26
N THR A 89 4.52 9.72 -0.38
CA THR A 89 3.83 10.20 0.82
C THR A 89 2.59 11.02 0.46
N LEU A 90 1.42 10.56 0.87
CA LEU A 90 0.16 11.28 0.79
C LEU A 90 -0.02 12.11 2.06
N LYS A 91 -0.40 13.38 1.93
CA LYS A 91 -0.52 14.30 3.05
C LYS A 91 -1.81 15.09 3.04
N LYS A 92 -2.46 15.22 4.20
CA LYS A 92 -3.51 16.20 4.47
C LYS A 92 -3.21 16.89 5.79
N LYS A 93 -2.35 17.91 5.71
CA LYS A 93 -1.86 18.69 6.87
C LYS A 93 -3.01 19.33 7.65
N PRO A 94 -3.01 19.30 8.97
CA PRO A 94 -2.12 18.57 9.89
C PRO A 94 -2.69 17.22 10.33
N LEU A 95 -3.63 16.63 9.58
CA LEU A 95 -4.50 15.56 10.03
C LEU A 95 -3.89 14.16 9.82
N VAL A 96 -3.33 13.93 8.63
CA VAL A 96 -2.86 12.61 8.24
C VAL A 96 -1.73 12.67 7.22
N GLY A 97 -0.76 11.79 7.40
CA GLY A 97 0.27 11.44 6.43
C GLY A 97 0.35 9.92 6.31
N LYS A 98 0.50 9.40 5.10
CA LYS A 98 0.58 7.95 4.86
C LYS A 98 1.40 7.67 3.60
N GLU A 99 2.28 6.71 3.69
CA GLU A 99 3.00 6.10 2.57
C GLU A 99 2.35 4.74 2.30
N PRO A 100 1.63 4.56 1.17
CA PRO A 100 1.12 3.26 0.76
C PRO A 100 2.26 2.35 0.30
N ASP A 101 2.09 1.02 0.34
CA ASP A 101 3.07 0.11 -0.23
C ASP A 101 3.13 0.25 -1.76
N VAL A 102 1.96 0.38 -2.39
CA VAL A 102 1.84 0.61 -3.85
C VAL A 102 0.65 1.53 -4.12
N SER A 103 0.78 2.47 -5.06
CA SER A 103 -0.35 3.30 -5.46
C SER A 103 -0.33 3.70 -6.92
N TYR A 104 -1.51 4.02 -7.47
CA TYR A 104 -1.72 4.33 -8.88
C TYR A 104 -2.73 5.45 -9.11
N ALA A 105 -2.45 6.30 -10.09
CA ALA A 105 -3.46 7.14 -10.72
C ALA A 105 -3.79 6.57 -12.12
N PHE A 106 -5.06 6.62 -12.52
CA PHE A 106 -5.53 6.13 -13.81
C PHE A 106 -6.07 7.27 -14.67
N GLY A 107 -5.84 7.17 -15.99
CA GLY A 107 -6.24 8.16 -16.98
C GLY A 107 -5.34 9.39 -17.02
N THR A 108 -5.23 10.11 -15.91
CA THR A 108 -4.34 11.29 -15.75
C THR A 108 -3.49 11.14 -14.50
N ASP A 109 -2.33 11.80 -14.48
CA ASP A 109 -1.50 11.87 -13.28
C ASP A 109 -2.19 12.78 -12.24
N LYS A 110 -2.23 12.35 -10.96
CA LYS A 110 -2.97 13.00 -9.86
C LYS A 110 -2.15 12.95 -8.58
N ASP A 111 -2.28 13.98 -7.75
CA ASP A 111 -1.62 14.01 -6.43
C ASP A 111 -2.19 12.95 -5.47
N ILE A 112 -3.52 12.78 -5.48
CA ILE A 112 -4.18 11.70 -4.75
C ILE A 112 -4.41 10.55 -5.73
N PRO A 113 -3.87 9.34 -5.45
CA PRO A 113 -4.05 8.18 -6.31
C PRO A 113 -5.52 7.72 -6.33
N ASP A 114 -5.91 7.05 -7.41
CA ASP A 114 -7.21 6.39 -7.50
C ASP A 114 -7.25 5.07 -6.73
N LEU A 115 -6.09 4.43 -6.60
CA LEU A 115 -5.91 3.14 -5.94
C LEU A 115 -4.69 3.17 -5.04
N ALA A 116 -4.86 2.76 -3.78
CA ALA A 116 -3.77 2.41 -2.87
C ALA A 116 -3.86 0.92 -2.50
N ILE A 117 -2.71 0.27 -2.33
CA ILE A 117 -2.60 -1.14 -1.96
C ILE A 117 -1.71 -1.26 -0.75
N GLU A 118 -2.16 -2.03 0.24
CA GLU A 118 -1.43 -2.32 1.47
C GLU A 118 -1.21 -3.83 1.61
N VAL A 119 -0.01 -4.19 1.98
CA VAL A 119 0.41 -5.55 2.30
C VAL A 119 0.63 -5.64 3.81
N ILE A 120 -0.12 -6.47 4.51
CA ILE A 120 -0.16 -6.50 5.97
C ILE A 120 0.25 -7.88 6.47
N PHE A 121 1.45 -7.98 7.04
CA PHE A 121 1.95 -9.17 7.71
C PHE A 121 1.82 -9.09 9.23
N SER A 122 1.60 -7.90 9.79
CA SER A 122 1.38 -7.65 11.22
C SER A 122 -0.09 -7.34 11.51
N SER A 123 -0.42 -7.10 12.77
CA SER A 123 -1.74 -6.62 13.17
C SER A 123 -1.93 -5.16 12.74
N GLY A 124 -3.06 -4.84 12.14
CA GLY A 124 -3.42 -3.52 11.62
C GLY A 124 -4.32 -3.68 10.40
N GLY A 125 -4.48 -2.66 9.62
CA GLY A 125 -5.17 -2.70 8.33
C GLY A 125 -6.45 -1.89 8.32
N ILE A 126 -7.47 -2.30 9.03
CA ILE A 126 -8.77 -1.58 9.06
C ILE A 126 -8.61 -0.15 9.60
N GLU A 127 -7.70 0.09 10.56
CA GLU A 127 -7.41 1.44 11.06
C GLU A 127 -6.83 2.35 9.96
N ASP A 128 -6.15 1.78 8.97
CA ASP A 128 -5.59 2.54 7.85
C ASP A 128 -6.67 3.01 6.86
N LEU A 129 -7.84 2.37 6.80
CA LEU A 129 -8.97 2.88 6.00
C LEU A 129 -9.37 4.29 6.41
N GLU A 130 -9.33 4.61 7.71
CA GLU A 130 -9.66 5.97 8.15
C GLU A 130 -8.65 7.01 7.66
N LYS A 131 -7.36 6.67 7.62
CA LYS A 131 -6.32 7.51 7.03
C LYS A 131 -6.60 7.78 5.56
N TYR A 132 -6.88 6.73 4.79
CA TYR A 132 -7.20 6.83 3.36
C TYR A 132 -8.52 7.58 3.10
N ARG A 133 -9.51 7.43 3.98
CA ARG A 133 -10.77 8.18 3.91
C ARG A 133 -10.51 9.69 4.02
N ILE A 134 -9.70 10.10 4.98
CA ILE A 134 -9.33 11.51 5.16
C ILE A 134 -8.51 12.03 3.98
N LEU A 135 -7.61 11.21 3.42
CA LEU A 135 -6.83 11.53 2.22
C LEU A 135 -7.69 11.60 0.97
N GLY A 136 -8.86 10.94 0.95
CA GLY A 136 -9.78 10.93 -0.18
C GLY A 136 -9.39 9.94 -1.28
N VAL A 137 -8.70 8.85 -0.96
CA VAL A 137 -8.35 7.79 -1.92
C VAL A 137 -9.61 7.01 -2.29
N PRO A 138 -10.02 6.92 -3.58
CA PRO A 138 -11.28 6.31 -3.98
C PRO A 138 -11.36 4.81 -3.73
N GLU A 139 -10.26 4.08 -3.93
CA GLU A 139 -10.21 2.63 -3.77
C GLU A 139 -8.95 2.21 -3.02
N VAL A 140 -9.09 1.27 -2.06
CA VAL A 140 -8.00 0.70 -1.28
C VAL A 140 -8.09 -0.81 -1.29
N TRP A 141 -6.98 -1.48 -1.52
CA TRP A 141 -6.87 -2.94 -1.42
C TRP A 141 -6.00 -3.32 -0.24
N PHE A 142 -6.46 -4.29 0.54
CA PHE A 142 -5.67 -4.90 1.61
C PHE A 142 -5.38 -6.36 1.29
N TRP A 143 -4.11 -6.71 1.23
CA TRP A 143 -3.67 -8.09 1.30
C TRP A 143 -3.23 -8.40 2.73
N GLN A 144 -3.93 -9.33 3.36
CA GLN A 144 -3.65 -9.74 4.74
C GLN A 144 -3.98 -11.23 4.92
N ASN A 145 -3.11 -12.00 5.59
CA ASN A 145 -3.32 -13.42 5.85
C ASN A 145 -3.62 -14.25 4.59
N LYS A 146 -3.01 -13.91 3.45
CA LYS A 146 -3.23 -14.52 2.13
C LYS A 146 -4.64 -14.27 1.54
N GLU A 147 -5.38 -13.35 2.11
CA GLU A 147 -6.65 -12.86 1.60
C GLU A 147 -6.46 -11.46 1.00
N LEU A 148 -7.28 -11.12 0.02
CA LEU A 148 -7.28 -9.83 -0.64
C LEU A 148 -8.69 -9.25 -0.59
N THR A 149 -8.81 -8.08 0.00
CA THR A 149 -10.07 -7.36 0.13
C THR A 149 -9.98 -6.01 -0.55
N PHE A 150 -10.97 -5.69 -1.37
CA PHE A 150 -11.11 -4.38 -2.00
C PHE A 150 -12.10 -3.52 -1.24
N TYR A 151 -11.77 -2.26 -1.04
CA TYR A 151 -12.63 -1.28 -0.40
C TYR A 151 -12.80 -0.07 -1.31
N ARG A 152 -14.05 0.38 -1.47
CA ARG A 152 -14.41 1.60 -2.20
C ARG A 152 -14.89 2.66 -1.22
N LEU A 153 -14.43 3.89 -1.40
CA LEU A 153 -14.92 5.05 -0.66
C LEU A 153 -16.29 5.48 -1.19
N GLY A 154 -17.27 5.50 -0.30
CA GLY A 154 -18.61 6.05 -0.51
C GLY A 154 -18.92 7.13 0.52
N ASP A 155 -20.15 7.65 0.50
CA ASP A 155 -20.57 8.75 1.38
C ASP A 155 -20.50 8.39 2.87
N ALA A 156 -20.74 7.11 3.21
CA ALA A 156 -20.69 6.60 4.59
C ALA A 156 -19.31 6.05 4.99
N GLY A 157 -18.28 6.22 4.17
CA GLY A 157 -16.95 5.64 4.37
C GLY A 157 -16.69 4.47 3.43
N TYR A 158 -15.63 3.70 3.72
CA TYR A 158 -15.27 2.55 2.89
C TYR A 158 -16.25 1.39 3.04
N GLN A 159 -16.57 0.78 1.90
CA GLN A 159 -17.37 -0.44 1.80
C GLN A 159 -16.58 -1.50 1.04
N GLU A 160 -16.65 -2.73 1.50
CA GLU A 160 -16.07 -3.87 0.80
C GLU A 160 -16.77 -4.09 -0.53
N ILE A 161 -15.97 -4.34 -1.58
CA ILE A 161 -16.43 -4.65 -2.92
C ILE A 161 -15.74 -5.90 -3.46
N ALA A 162 -16.45 -6.71 -4.21
CA ALA A 162 -15.87 -7.92 -4.80
C ALA A 162 -15.06 -7.66 -6.08
N VAL A 163 -15.41 -6.60 -6.81
CA VAL A 163 -14.84 -6.23 -8.09
C VAL A 163 -14.28 -4.82 -8.00
N SER A 164 -13.06 -4.61 -8.48
CA SER A 164 -12.42 -3.29 -8.51
C SER A 164 -13.22 -2.30 -9.38
N VAL A 165 -13.34 -1.07 -8.89
CA VAL A 165 -13.92 0.04 -9.68
C VAL A 165 -12.87 0.63 -10.61
N CYS A 166 -11.62 0.74 -10.14
CA CYS A 166 -10.50 1.23 -10.96
C CYS A 166 -10.12 0.27 -12.09
N LEU A 167 -10.25 -1.05 -11.84
CA LEU A 167 -9.86 -2.13 -12.74
C LEU A 167 -11.02 -3.16 -12.88
N PRO A 168 -12.10 -2.84 -13.63
CA PRO A 168 -13.41 -3.51 -13.53
C PRO A 168 -13.49 -4.99 -13.89
N LYS A 169 -12.39 -5.59 -14.40
CA LYS A 169 -12.32 -7.05 -14.61
C LYS A 169 -11.60 -7.78 -13.49
N LEU A 170 -11.00 -7.06 -12.54
CA LEU A 170 -10.33 -7.69 -11.40
C LEU A 170 -11.32 -7.97 -10.28
N VAL A 171 -11.42 -9.25 -9.94
CA VAL A 171 -12.19 -9.78 -8.82
C VAL A 171 -11.21 -10.16 -7.72
N ALA A 172 -11.42 -9.68 -6.49
CA ALA A 172 -10.51 -9.89 -5.37
C ALA A 172 -10.20 -11.37 -5.15
N LYS A 173 -11.24 -12.21 -5.17
CA LYS A 173 -11.16 -13.67 -4.99
C LYS A 173 -10.28 -14.36 -6.05
N ASN A 174 -10.25 -13.87 -7.28
CA ASN A 174 -9.44 -14.44 -8.34
C ASN A 174 -8.00 -13.90 -8.28
N LEU A 175 -7.87 -12.56 -8.08
CA LEU A 175 -6.56 -11.91 -8.05
C LEU A 175 -5.67 -12.42 -6.92
N VAL A 176 -6.24 -12.73 -5.75
CA VAL A 176 -5.50 -13.21 -4.58
C VAL A 176 -4.72 -14.50 -4.87
N GLY A 177 -5.25 -15.37 -5.75
CA GLY A 177 -4.57 -16.59 -6.16
C GLY A 177 -3.23 -16.31 -6.86
N PHE A 178 -3.20 -15.33 -7.75
CA PHE A 178 -1.98 -14.90 -8.44
C PHE A 178 -1.01 -14.20 -7.48
N VAL A 179 -1.52 -13.31 -6.63
CA VAL A 179 -0.70 -12.57 -5.65
C VAL A 179 0.00 -13.54 -4.69
N ASN A 180 -0.70 -14.52 -4.14
CA ASN A 180 -0.14 -15.49 -3.20
C ASN A 180 0.99 -16.35 -3.81
N ARG A 181 0.94 -16.61 -5.10
CA ARG A 181 1.99 -17.33 -5.84
C ARG A 181 3.33 -16.57 -5.83
N GLY A 182 3.30 -15.24 -5.68
CA GLY A 182 4.49 -14.40 -5.57
C GLY A 182 5.44 -14.77 -4.44
N MET A 183 4.98 -15.52 -3.44
CA MET A 183 5.84 -16.04 -2.36
C MET A 183 6.82 -17.12 -2.84
N THR A 184 6.46 -17.87 -3.87
CA THR A 184 7.17 -19.12 -4.23
C THR A 184 7.46 -19.29 -5.72
N GLU A 185 6.76 -18.55 -6.59
CA GLU A 185 6.87 -18.71 -8.04
C GLU A 185 7.52 -17.49 -8.72
N SER A 186 8.02 -17.72 -9.93
CA SER A 186 8.56 -16.65 -10.76
C SER A 186 7.47 -15.67 -11.18
N PRO A 187 7.67 -14.35 -11.06
CA PRO A 187 6.75 -13.35 -11.56
C PRO A 187 6.40 -13.52 -13.06
N LEU A 188 7.33 -14.02 -13.87
CA LEU A 188 7.08 -14.28 -15.31
C LEU A 188 6.00 -15.35 -15.52
N THR A 189 6.03 -16.42 -14.72
CA THR A 189 5.02 -17.50 -14.78
C THR A 189 3.67 -16.97 -14.34
N ILE A 190 3.64 -16.21 -13.23
CA ILE A 190 2.42 -15.63 -12.69
C ILE A 190 1.78 -14.67 -13.70
N GLU A 191 2.57 -13.78 -14.32
CA GLU A 191 2.08 -12.84 -15.33
C GLU A 191 1.53 -13.56 -16.57
N ALA A 192 2.19 -14.61 -17.04
CA ALA A 192 1.74 -15.38 -18.19
C ALA A 192 0.37 -16.03 -17.95
N ASP A 193 0.19 -16.65 -16.78
CA ASP A 193 -1.07 -17.28 -16.37
C ASP A 193 -2.17 -16.23 -16.18
N PHE A 194 -1.87 -15.11 -15.52
CA PHE A 194 -2.79 -14.00 -15.32
C PHE A 194 -3.28 -13.43 -16.67
N ASN A 195 -2.38 -13.20 -17.62
CA ASN A 195 -2.74 -12.72 -18.96
C ASN A 195 -3.65 -13.70 -19.73
N SER A 196 -3.61 -14.98 -19.40
CA SER A 196 -4.49 -16.00 -19.97
C SER A 196 -5.88 -15.98 -19.32
N ASP A 197 -5.96 -15.63 -18.04
CA ASP A 197 -7.21 -15.60 -17.25
C ASP A 197 -8.05 -14.33 -17.51
N ILE A 198 -7.44 -13.16 -17.70
CA ILE A 198 -8.12 -11.86 -17.82
C ILE A 198 -8.60 -11.51 -19.25
N LYS A 199 -8.58 -12.46 -20.18
CA LYS A 199 -8.98 -12.23 -21.60
C LYS A 199 -10.43 -11.82 -21.77
#